data_c5a5f172fc8525bc9d28c9ba34149f0a
#
_entry.id   c5a5f172fc8525bc9d28c9ba34149f0a
#
_cell.length_a   1.000
_cell.length_b   1.000
_cell.length_c   1.000
_cell.angle_alpha   90.00
_cell.angle_beta   90.00
_cell.angle_gamma   90.00
#
_symmetry.space_group_name_H-M   'P 1'
#
loop_
_entity.id
_entity.type
_entity.pdbx_description
1 polymer ?
#
loop_
_entity_poly.entity_id
_entity_poly.type
_entity_poly.pdbx_seq_one_letter_code
_entity_poly.pdbx_strand_id
1 'polypeptide(L)'
;MCGIFGSTEKQKFITLYNLNKKRGNFAVGTLFLNQSTMVIRKFEGVVEPVRLFKNEEEVDFQMYLGHTQAPTSAKRDYSFNTSHPFEYGDWVIAHNGVLTNFGEIKNEFDSKWKNPVDSSIIPLLFSSLKNILKIMKNKM
;
A
#
# COMPACT_ATOMS: atom_id res chain seq x y z
N MET A 1 2.61 15.74 4.16
CA MET A 1 1.87 15.25 2.96
C MET A 1 2.53 13.94 2.52
N CYS A 2 1.75 12.90 2.29
CA CYS A 2 2.28 11.60 1.87
C CYS A 2 2.88 11.66 0.46
N GLY A 3 3.73 10.69 0.12
CA GLY A 3 4.28 10.50 -1.21
C GLY A 3 3.98 9.10 -1.74
N ILE A 4 3.49 9.00 -2.98
CA ILE A 4 3.41 7.73 -3.74
C ILE A 4 4.38 7.87 -4.90
N PHE A 5 5.17 6.83 -5.13
CA PHE A 5 6.18 6.81 -6.19
C PHE A 5 6.41 5.38 -6.66
N GLY A 6 6.88 5.23 -7.87
CA GLY A 6 7.16 3.90 -8.45
C GLY A 6 8.11 3.97 -9.63
N SER A 7 8.70 2.84 -9.95
CA SER A 7 9.62 2.68 -11.08
C SER A 7 9.71 1.21 -11.50
N THR A 8 10.13 0.97 -12.71
CA THR A 8 10.59 -0.34 -13.19
C THR A 8 12.10 -0.55 -13.00
N GLU A 9 12.81 0.46 -12.51
CA GLU A 9 14.26 0.43 -12.30
C GLU A 9 14.58 0.69 -10.83
N LYS A 10 15.34 -0.21 -10.20
CA LYS A 10 15.74 -0.16 -8.79
C LYS A 10 16.40 1.16 -8.41
N GLN A 11 17.36 1.64 -9.22
CA GLN A 11 18.10 2.86 -8.91
C GLN A 11 17.22 4.11 -8.98
N LYS A 12 16.31 4.18 -9.96
CA LYS A 12 15.31 5.25 -10.03
C LYS A 12 14.35 5.22 -8.85
N PHE A 13 13.91 4.02 -8.44
CA PHE A 13 13.08 3.87 -7.25
C PHE A 13 13.77 4.41 -6.00
N ILE A 14 15.05 4.09 -5.78
CA ILE A 14 15.85 4.60 -4.65
C ILE A 14 15.93 6.13 -4.69
N THR A 15 16.15 6.70 -5.86
CA THR A 15 16.16 8.16 -6.04
C THR A 15 14.81 8.79 -5.67
N LEU A 16 13.71 8.22 -6.17
CA LEU A 16 12.35 8.67 -5.85
C LEU A 16 12.03 8.52 -4.36
N TYR A 17 12.46 7.43 -3.72
CA TYR A 17 12.34 7.25 -2.29
C TYR A 17 13.04 8.37 -1.52
N ASN A 18 14.30 8.66 -1.85
CA ASN A 18 15.07 9.71 -1.18
C ASN A 18 14.44 11.10 -1.32
N LEU A 19 13.78 11.39 -2.43
CA LEU A 19 13.01 12.62 -2.61
C LEU A 19 11.73 12.62 -1.77
N ASN A 20 11.01 11.49 -1.71
CA ASN A 20 9.71 11.39 -1.06
C ASN A 20 9.80 11.21 0.47
N LYS A 21 10.90 10.70 1.03
CA LYS A 21 11.06 10.59 2.49
C LYS A 21 10.97 11.94 3.22
N LYS A 22 11.20 13.04 2.51
CA LYS A 22 11.00 14.41 3.05
C LYS A 22 9.53 14.81 3.13
N ARG A 23 8.66 14.18 2.33
CA ARG A 23 7.21 14.47 2.30
C ARG A 23 6.45 13.74 3.41
N GLY A 24 6.93 12.55 3.81
CA GLY A 24 6.34 11.77 4.88
C GLY A 24 7.40 10.91 5.56
N ASN A 25 7.55 11.08 6.85
CA ASN A 25 8.61 10.46 7.65
C ASN A 25 8.10 9.60 8.81
N PHE A 26 6.78 9.34 8.87
CA PHE A 26 6.16 8.56 9.95
C PHE A 26 6.10 7.07 9.64
N ALA A 27 6.00 6.71 8.39
CA ALA A 27 6.11 5.32 7.94
C ALA A 27 6.55 5.28 6.48
N VAL A 28 7.17 4.20 6.10
CA VAL A 28 7.42 3.84 4.71
C VAL A 28 6.93 2.43 4.43
N GLY A 29 6.27 2.26 3.29
CA GLY A 29 5.90 0.94 2.80
C GLY A 29 6.28 0.79 1.33
N THR A 30 6.67 -0.43 0.97
CA THR A 30 7.11 -0.76 -0.38
C THR A 30 6.45 -2.04 -0.87
N LEU A 31 6.23 -2.11 -2.17
CA LEU A 31 5.89 -3.33 -2.90
C LEU A 31 6.93 -3.51 -4.00
N PHE A 32 7.53 -4.68 -4.07
CA PHE A 32 8.40 -5.12 -5.16
C PHE A 32 7.79 -6.35 -5.80
N LEU A 33 7.72 -6.37 -7.12
CA LEU A 33 7.02 -7.39 -7.88
C LEU A 33 7.81 -7.82 -9.10
N ASN A 34 7.89 -9.13 -9.33
CA ASN A 34 8.23 -9.75 -10.59
C ASN A 34 7.24 -10.89 -10.91
N GLN A 35 7.52 -11.70 -11.93
CA GLN A 35 6.59 -12.76 -12.36
C GLN A 35 6.34 -13.84 -11.31
N SER A 36 7.28 -14.07 -10.40
CA SER A 36 7.25 -15.18 -9.44
C SER A 36 7.18 -14.74 -7.98
N THR A 37 7.49 -13.47 -7.70
CA THR A 37 7.69 -12.99 -6.33
C THR A 37 7.03 -11.64 -6.12
N MET A 38 6.31 -11.52 -5.01
CA MET A 38 5.81 -10.27 -4.49
C MET A 38 6.33 -10.06 -3.07
N VAL A 39 6.96 -8.92 -2.82
CA VAL A 39 7.50 -8.56 -1.51
C VAL A 39 6.90 -7.25 -1.05
N ILE A 40 6.23 -7.27 0.11
CA ILE A 40 5.73 -6.08 0.78
C ILE A 40 6.54 -5.86 2.05
N ARG A 41 7.06 -4.65 2.21
CA ARG A 41 7.79 -4.22 3.42
C ARG A 41 7.19 -2.94 3.95
N LYS A 42 7.11 -2.85 5.26
CA LYS A 42 6.60 -1.67 5.94
C LYS A 42 7.44 -1.41 7.18
N PHE A 43 7.76 -0.15 7.39
CA PHE A 43 8.59 0.31 8.49
C PHE A 43 7.92 1.51 9.16
N GLU A 44 7.97 1.54 10.48
CA GLU A 44 7.74 2.75 11.23
C GLU A 44 8.91 3.71 11.01
N GLY A 45 8.62 4.96 10.74
CA GLY A 45 9.61 5.94 10.33
C GLY A 45 10.16 5.70 8.91
N VAL A 46 11.20 6.44 8.57
CA VAL A 46 11.98 6.24 7.34
C VAL A 46 13.22 5.42 7.65
N VAL A 47 13.65 4.63 6.69
CA VAL A 47 14.82 3.75 6.81
C VAL A 47 15.84 4.06 5.71
N GLU A 48 17.08 3.61 5.88
CA GLU A 48 18.06 3.69 4.79
C GLU A 48 17.65 2.76 3.62
N PRO A 49 17.91 3.15 2.37
CA PRO A 49 17.49 2.39 1.20
C PRO A 49 17.88 0.91 1.23
N VAL A 50 19.06 0.58 1.77
CA VAL A 50 19.52 -0.81 1.90
C VAL A 50 18.54 -1.68 2.69
N ARG A 51 17.85 -1.13 3.69
CA ARG A 51 16.88 -1.88 4.49
C ARG A 51 15.60 -2.22 3.72
N LEU A 52 15.26 -1.42 2.70
CA LEU A 52 14.10 -1.70 1.84
C LEU A 52 14.29 -2.99 1.04
N PHE A 53 15.55 -3.35 0.74
CA PHE A 53 15.92 -4.50 -0.09
C PHE A 53 16.59 -5.63 0.69
N LYS A 54 16.58 -5.60 2.01
CA LYS A 54 17.22 -6.63 2.83
C LYS A 54 16.72 -8.03 2.44
N ASN A 55 17.62 -8.96 2.15
CA ASN A 55 17.42 -10.32 1.63
C ASN A 55 16.95 -10.41 0.15
N GLU A 56 16.76 -9.29 -0.53
CA GLU A 56 16.42 -9.23 -1.96
C GLU A 56 17.35 -8.28 -2.73
N GLU A 57 18.58 -8.11 -2.24
CA GLU A 57 19.55 -7.18 -2.81
C GLU A 57 19.88 -7.50 -4.27
N GLU A 58 19.91 -8.79 -4.62
CA GLU A 58 20.23 -9.28 -5.95
C GLU A 58 19.01 -9.71 -6.77
N VAL A 59 17.79 -9.56 -6.19
CA VAL A 59 16.57 -9.89 -6.92
C VAL A 59 16.22 -8.76 -7.87
N ASP A 60 16.03 -9.12 -9.15
CA ASP A 60 15.53 -8.18 -10.15
C ASP A 60 14.00 -8.17 -10.16
N PHE A 61 13.43 -7.07 -9.76
CA PHE A 61 11.99 -6.83 -9.78
C PHE A 61 11.61 -5.98 -10.99
N GLN A 62 10.47 -6.31 -11.59
CA GLN A 62 9.93 -5.59 -12.74
C GLN A 62 9.20 -4.32 -12.35
N MET A 63 8.76 -4.24 -11.10
CA MET A 63 8.04 -3.09 -10.56
C MET A 63 8.39 -2.84 -9.10
N TYR A 64 8.61 -1.58 -8.80
CA TYR A 64 8.83 -1.05 -7.46
C TYR A 64 7.79 0.03 -7.18
N LEU A 65 7.00 -0.13 -6.13
CA LEU A 65 6.06 0.87 -5.63
C LEU A 65 6.47 1.26 -4.21
N GLY A 66 6.38 2.54 -3.89
CA GLY A 66 6.65 3.06 -2.56
C GLY A 66 5.61 4.06 -2.10
N HIS A 67 5.39 4.09 -0.79
CA HIS A 67 4.57 5.06 -0.11
C HIS A 67 5.30 5.58 1.12
N THR A 68 5.47 6.90 1.23
CA THR A 68 5.96 7.56 2.44
C THR A 68 4.81 8.30 3.10
N GLN A 69 4.63 8.09 4.40
CA GLN A 69 3.46 8.53 5.13
C GLN A 69 3.75 9.70 6.05
N ALA A 70 3.01 10.79 5.85
CA ALA A 70 2.92 11.89 6.80
C ALA A 70 1.78 11.64 7.79
N PRO A 71 1.81 12.26 8.98
CA PRO A 71 0.74 12.13 9.94
C PRO A 71 -0.54 12.76 9.38
N THR A 72 -1.65 12.03 9.49
CA THR A 72 -2.99 12.53 9.18
C THR A 72 -3.80 12.79 10.46
N SER A 73 -3.37 12.23 11.59
CA SER A 73 -3.91 12.49 12.92
C SER A 73 -2.85 12.30 13.98
N ALA A 74 -2.97 13.01 15.11
CA ALA A 74 -1.98 13.02 16.19
C ALA A 74 -1.91 11.68 17.00
N LYS A 75 -2.83 10.75 16.77
CA LYS A 75 -2.96 9.49 17.54
C LYS A 75 -2.94 8.22 16.69
N ARG A 76 -2.33 8.25 15.51
CA ARG A 76 -2.26 7.08 14.64
C ARG A 76 -1.06 6.22 14.98
N ASP A 77 -1.28 4.93 15.15
CA ASP A 77 -0.23 3.92 15.13
C ASP A 77 0.24 3.67 13.68
N TYR A 78 1.55 3.61 13.47
CA TYR A 78 2.19 3.40 12.16
C TYR A 78 2.84 2.01 12.07
N SER A 79 2.11 1.01 12.48
CA SER A 79 2.51 -0.39 12.40
C SER A 79 2.42 -0.96 10.98
N PHE A 80 2.84 -2.21 10.83
CA PHE A 80 2.66 -2.96 9.57
C PHE A 80 1.20 -2.98 9.11
N ASN A 81 0.25 -3.12 10.03
CA ASN A 81 -1.17 -3.24 9.70
C ASN A 81 -1.83 -1.90 9.36
N THR A 82 -1.28 -0.80 9.82
CA THR A 82 -1.86 0.55 9.65
C THR A 82 -1.14 1.42 8.64
N SER A 83 -0.09 0.90 7.98
CA SER A 83 0.69 1.60 6.97
C SER A 83 0.48 1.04 5.57
N HIS A 84 0.58 1.90 4.56
CA HIS A 84 0.51 1.49 3.14
C HIS A 84 1.74 0.67 2.72
N PRO A 85 1.60 -0.12 1.63
CA PRO A 85 0.39 -0.43 0.89
C PRO A 85 -0.52 -1.39 1.65
N PHE A 86 -1.82 -1.36 1.38
CA PHE A 86 -2.78 -2.33 1.90
C PHE A 86 -3.06 -3.40 0.86
N GLU A 87 -3.24 -4.65 1.31
CA GLU A 87 -3.52 -5.79 0.45
C GLU A 87 -4.80 -6.51 0.85
N TYR A 88 -5.54 -6.98 -0.15
CA TYR A 88 -6.65 -7.90 0.01
C TYR A 88 -6.92 -8.67 -1.30
N GLY A 89 -6.91 -10.00 -1.24
CA GLY A 89 -7.03 -10.84 -2.43
C GLY A 89 -5.91 -10.55 -3.43
N ASP A 90 -6.27 -10.24 -4.67
CA ASP A 90 -5.33 -9.94 -5.76
C ASP A 90 -4.93 -8.44 -5.83
N TRP A 91 -5.32 -7.64 -4.85
CA TRP A 91 -5.16 -6.20 -4.89
C TRP A 91 -4.18 -5.69 -3.84
N VAL A 92 -3.25 -4.86 -4.28
CA VAL A 92 -2.35 -4.11 -3.41
C VAL A 92 -2.48 -2.63 -3.76
N ILE A 93 -2.83 -1.81 -2.77
CA ILE A 93 -3.19 -0.40 -2.96
C ILE A 93 -2.34 0.52 -2.09
N ALA A 94 -1.77 1.53 -2.71
CA ALA A 94 -1.28 2.72 -2.03
C ALA A 94 -2.21 3.90 -2.37
N HIS A 95 -2.67 4.62 -1.36
CA HIS A 95 -3.62 5.71 -1.50
C HIS A 95 -3.13 6.96 -0.78
N ASN A 96 -3.28 8.11 -1.42
CA ASN A 96 -2.99 9.41 -0.83
C ASN A 96 -4.25 10.28 -0.87
N GLY A 97 -5.09 10.10 0.11
CA GLY A 97 -6.38 10.77 0.24
C GLY A 97 -7.10 10.33 1.52
N VAL A 98 -8.37 10.70 1.63
CA VAL A 98 -9.26 10.35 2.75
C VAL A 98 -10.59 9.86 2.19
N LEU A 99 -11.06 8.71 2.66
CA LEU A 99 -12.42 8.23 2.40
C LEU A 99 -13.36 8.81 3.45
N THR A 100 -14.08 9.85 3.09
CA THR A 100 -14.98 10.56 4.02
C THR A 100 -16.16 9.72 4.48
N ASN A 101 -16.58 8.74 3.66
CA ASN A 101 -17.66 7.80 3.93
C ASN A 101 -17.18 6.40 4.38
N PHE A 102 -15.96 6.30 4.90
CA PHE A 102 -15.37 5.01 5.34
C PHE A 102 -16.28 4.24 6.32
N GLY A 103 -16.94 4.93 7.25
CA GLY A 103 -17.85 4.30 8.21
C GLY A 103 -19.06 3.62 7.54
N GLU A 104 -19.65 4.25 6.53
CA GLU A 104 -20.76 3.70 5.74
C GLU A 104 -20.30 2.47 4.95
N ILE A 105 -19.20 2.59 4.22
CA ILE A 105 -18.61 1.51 3.44
C ILE A 105 -18.30 0.31 4.35
N LYS A 106 -17.69 0.54 5.50
CA LYS A 106 -17.38 -0.51 6.48
C LYS A 106 -18.62 -1.27 6.93
N ASN A 107 -19.71 -0.58 7.19
CA ASN A 107 -20.95 -1.20 7.65
C ASN A 107 -21.64 -2.00 6.54
N GLU A 108 -21.57 -1.54 5.30
CA GLU A 108 -22.20 -2.23 4.16
C GLU A 108 -21.43 -3.48 3.71
N PHE A 109 -20.09 -3.41 3.67
CA PHE A 109 -19.28 -4.49 3.11
C PHE A 109 -18.77 -5.49 4.15
N ASP A 110 -18.33 -5.01 5.29
CA ASP A 110 -17.88 -5.87 6.39
C ASP A 110 -17.84 -5.12 7.73
N SER A 111 -18.88 -5.28 8.52
CA SER A 111 -18.96 -4.70 9.86
C SER A 111 -17.83 -5.19 10.80
N LYS A 112 -17.18 -6.31 10.47
CA LYS A 112 -16.07 -6.88 11.24
C LYS A 112 -14.69 -6.34 10.81
N TRP A 113 -14.62 -5.49 9.77
CA TRP A 113 -13.37 -4.88 9.34
C TRP A 113 -12.72 -4.10 10.47
N LYS A 114 -11.58 -4.58 10.95
CA LYS A 114 -10.94 -4.06 12.17
C LYS A 114 -9.89 -2.98 11.91
N ASN A 115 -9.41 -2.86 10.67
CA ASN A 115 -8.38 -1.88 10.38
C ASN A 115 -8.95 -0.46 10.51
N PRO A 116 -8.34 0.42 11.32
CA PRO A 116 -8.85 1.78 11.55
C PRO A 116 -8.54 2.74 10.40
N VAL A 117 -7.71 2.34 9.45
CA VAL A 117 -7.28 3.18 8.33
C VAL A 117 -8.29 3.07 7.20
N ASP A 118 -8.86 4.18 6.80
CA ASP A 118 -9.87 4.27 5.74
C ASP A 118 -9.42 3.61 4.42
N SER A 119 -8.19 3.90 4.01
CA SER A 119 -7.60 3.35 2.77
C SER A 119 -7.45 1.83 2.77
N SER A 120 -7.46 1.19 3.95
CA SER A 120 -7.29 -0.26 4.07
C SER A 120 -8.46 -1.05 3.47
N ILE A 121 -9.64 -0.45 3.36
CA ILE A 121 -10.83 -1.11 2.80
C ILE A 121 -10.84 -1.10 1.26
N ILE A 122 -10.04 -0.24 0.62
CA ILE A 122 -10.05 -0.10 -0.84
C ILE A 122 -9.76 -1.41 -1.58
N PRO A 123 -8.74 -2.22 -1.22
CA PRO A 123 -8.50 -3.49 -1.91
C PRO A 123 -9.64 -4.49 -1.73
N LEU A 124 -10.36 -4.47 -0.60
CA LEU A 124 -11.58 -5.27 -0.40
C LEU A 124 -12.68 -4.85 -1.37
N LEU A 125 -12.90 -3.55 -1.58
CA LEU A 125 -13.89 -3.04 -2.55
C LEU A 125 -13.59 -3.52 -3.98
N PHE A 126 -12.33 -3.44 -4.41
CA PHE A 126 -11.91 -3.93 -5.73
C PHE A 126 -12.11 -5.44 -5.87
N SER A 127 -11.80 -6.22 -4.83
CA SER A 127 -12.02 -7.67 -4.82
C SER A 127 -13.52 -7.99 -4.94
N SER A 128 -14.38 -7.27 -4.25
CA SER A 128 -15.84 -7.43 -4.31
C SER A 128 -16.40 -7.08 -5.68
N LEU A 129 -15.97 -6.00 -6.29
CA LEU A 129 -16.35 -5.61 -7.65
C LEU A 129 -15.93 -6.66 -8.70
N LYS A 130 -14.71 -7.20 -8.60
CA LYS A 130 -14.24 -8.28 -9.47
C LYS A 130 -15.15 -9.50 -9.40
N ASN A 131 -15.59 -9.89 -8.20
CA ASN A 131 -16.49 -11.02 -8.01
C ASN A 131 -17.89 -10.76 -8.61
N ILE A 132 -18.44 -9.57 -8.43
CA ILE A 132 -19.73 -9.18 -9.03
C ILE A 132 -19.64 -9.25 -10.55
N LEU A 133 -18.63 -8.70 -11.17
CA LEU A 133 -18.42 -8.72 -12.61
C LEU A 133 -18.25 -10.13 -13.17
N LYS A 134 -17.59 -11.04 -12.43
CA LYS A 134 -17.45 -12.44 -12.79
C LYS A 134 -18.80 -13.16 -12.79
N ILE A 135 -19.64 -12.92 -11.77
CA ILE A 135 -20.99 -13.48 -11.68
C ILE A 135 -21.88 -12.99 -12.84
N MET A 136 -21.80 -11.71 -13.18
CA MET A 136 -22.56 -11.14 -14.30
C MET A 136 -22.17 -11.77 -15.64
N LYS A 137 -20.85 -11.94 -15.90
CA LYS A 137 -20.38 -12.59 -17.14
C LYS A 137 -20.80 -14.05 -17.27
N ASN A 138 -20.96 -14.77 -16.18
CA ASN A 138 -21.39 -16.18 -16.22
C ASN A 138 -22.91 -16.35 -16.39
N LYS A 139 -23.68 -15.26 -16.36
CA LYS A 139 -25.13 -15.26 -16.52
C LYS A 139 -25.59 -14.73 -17.89
N MET A 140 -24.68 -14.25 -18.71
CA MET A 140 -24.89 -13.88 -20.11
C MET A 140 -24.49 -15.03 -21.05
#